data_82e3b07cb93c15b4a038289007bc2429
#
_entry.id   82e3b07cb93c15b4a038289007bc2429
#
_cell.length_a   1.000
_cell.length_b   1.000
_cell.length_c   1.000
_cell.angle_alpha   90.00
_cell.angle_beta   90.00
_cell.angle_gamma   90.00
#
_symmetry.space_group_name_H-M   'P 1'
#
loop_
_entity.id
_entity.type
_entity.pdbx_description
1 polymer ?
#
loop_
_entity_poly.entity_id
_entity_poly.type
_entity_poly.pdbx_seq_one_letter_code
_entity_poly.pdbx_strand_id
1 'polypeptide(L)'
;MYVKSGNSMKRYNILRILRVAVALLCFALLALTFVDWGNGTATVDTLRKAGAALARWQFVPALLSVSAMSVCLLLVLTLAFGRIYCSTLCPLGTVQDGVNAVRNYRDKKARTRFSYRKPNRWLRYGVLALTAVCVAVGVGFVVSLVDPYSIFGRIMHEGLRPAAQGTNNFLAAFFGDSFGREVVSVSWLSAVVALVTIGVIGLLAWRGGRRYCNSFCPVGTLLGEVSRASLFKIQIDTSKCIDCGLCGRKCKGECIDTAAHRIDPTRCVVCFDCIDTCSQGAISFTMRSKTSKEKPADNSRREFLATVAAVAAIPVAEAQQRHQRMERAMQGGGKHSGPRPVAPPGAQSLANLHSKCTACHLCVSKCPSHVLQPAVMEYGLQGVMQPVMRYDKGYCLYDCTLCGEVCPTGAILPLALEQKRMTQLGHAVFHRECCVVARDGVECGNCAEHCPADAIKLQRGVDGRMYPQIEKALCIGCGACENLCPATPKAIEVKGYKVHK
;
A
#
# COMPACT_ATOMS: atom_id res chain seq x y z
N MET A 1 -2.82 -36.32 40.09
CA MET A 1 -1.91 -36.82 39.02
C MET A 1 -2.68 -36.74 37.72
N TYR A 2 -2.60 -35.58 37.00
CA TYR A 2 -3.35 -35.34 35.75
C TYR A 2 -2.44 -35.60 34.57
N VAL A 3 -2.74 -36.62 33.81
CA VAL A 3 -2.05 -36.95 32.55
C VAL A 3 -2.34 -35.83 31.56
N LYS A 4 -1.33 -35.02 31.27
CA LYS A 4 -1.39 -34.04 30.17
C LYS A 4 -1.66 -34.77 28.85
N SER A 5 -2.78 -34.49 28.21
CA SER A 5 -3.03 -34.91 26.83
C SER A 5 -1.97 -34.27 25.89
N GLY A 6 -0.85 -34.94 25.77
CA GLY A 6 0.33 -34.45 25.02
C GLY A 6 0.07 -34.15 23.55
N ASN A 7 -0.98 -34.72 22.95
CA ASN A 7 -1.36 -34.53 21.56
C ASN A 7 -2.01 -33.17 21.28
N SER A 8 -2.83 -32.62 22.18
CA SER A 8 -3.49 -31.33 22.00
C SER A 8 -2.47 -30.16 22.02
N MET A 9 -1.53 -30.19 22.96
CA MET A 9 -0.52 -29.14 23.13
C MET A 9 0.49 -29.11 21.97
N LYS A 10 0.88 -30.27 21.43
CA LYS A 10 1.72 -30.38 20.22
C LYS A 10 1.00 -29.80 19.00
N ARG A 11 -0.30 -30.01 18.85
CA ARG A 11 -1.09 -29.51 17.71
C ARG A 11 -1.16 -27.97 17.65
N TYR A 12 -1.31 -27.29 18.78
CA TYR A 12 -1.37 -25.82 18.83
C TYR A 12 0.00 -25.17 18.62
N ASN A 13 1.09 -25.79 19.04
CA ASN A 13 2.44 -25.35 18.70
C ASN A 13 2.68 -25.39 17.19
N ILE A 14 2.20 -26.42 16.51
CA ILE A 14 2.28 -26.54 15.04
C ILE A 14 1.49 -25.40 14.36
N LEU A 15 0.27 -25.11 14.80
CA LEU A 15 -0.54 -24.01 14.24
C LEU A 15 0.13 -22.66 14.42
N ARG A 16 0.76 -22.40 15.58
CA ARG A 16 1.51 -21.17 15.82
C ARG A 16 2.73 -21.06 14.91
N ILE A 17 3.51 -22.15 14.78
CA ILE A 17 4.70 -22.20 13.91
C ILE A 17 4.27 -21.97 12.45
N LEU A 18 3.24 -22.69 11.98
CA LEU A 18 2.72 -22.54 10.63
C LEU A 18 2.25 -21.11 10.37
N ARG A 19 1.52 -20.49 11.30
CA ARG A 19 1.10 -19.09 11.19
C ARG A 19 2.30 -18.14 11.07
N VAL A 20 3.34 -18.34 11.89
CA VAL A 20 4.55 -17.48 11.84
C VAL A 20 5.29 -17.69 10.53
N ALA A 21 5.44 -18.93 10.07
CA ALA A 21 6.07 -19.25 8.80
C ALA A 21 5.34 -18.59 7.61
N VAL A 22 4.02 -18.70 7.56
CA VAL A 22 3.19 -18.05 6.53
C VAL A 22 3.32 -16.53 6.60
N ALA A 23 3.31 -15.93 7.81
CA ALA A 23 3.45 -14.50 7.98
C ALA A 23 4.81 -13.98 7.51
N LEU A 24 5.89 -14.70 7.82
CA LEU A 24 7.24 -14.35 7.37
C LEU A 24 7.41 -14.54 5.86
N LEU A 25 6.84 -15.60 5.29
CA LEU A 25 6.84 -15.81 3.85
C LEU A 25 6.09 -14.69 3.11
N CYS A 26 4.87 -14.34 3.55
CA CYS A 26 4.10 -13.24 2.97
C CYS A 26 4.83 -11.91 3.11
N PHE A 27 5.42 -11.64 4.27
CA PHE A 27 6.21 -10.45 4.50
C PHE A 27 7.41 -10.36 3.56
N ALA A 28 8.19 -11.44 3.44
CA ALA A 28 9.36 -11.50 2.58
C ALA A 28 8.97 -11.30 1.10
N LEU A 29 7.95 -12.01 0.60
CA LEU A 29 7.47 -11.84 -0.77
C LEU A 29 7.04 -10.40 -1.06
N LEU A 30 6.29 -9.76 -0.14
CA LEU A 30 5.88 -8.36 -0.30
C LEU A 30 7.07 -7.41 -0.22
N ALA A 31 8.01 -7.59 0.70
CA ALA A 31 9.20 -6.77 0.82
C ALA A 31 10.10 -6.85 -0.42
N LEU A 32 10.31 -8.05 -0.94
CA LEU A 32 11.11 -8.31 -2.13
C LEU A 32 10.53 -7.67 -3.40
N THR A 33 9.21 -7.39 -3.45
CA THR A 33 8.63 -6.67 -4.59
C THR A 33 9.07 -5.21 -4.68
N PHE A 34 9.56 -4.60 -3.60
CA PHE A 34 10.04 -3.22 -3.58
C PHE A 34 11.52 -3.09 -3.95
N VAL A 35 12.28 -4.18 -3.92
CA VAL A 35 13.70 -4.20 -4.29
C VAL A 35 13.82 -4.47 -5.78
N ASP A 36 14.72 -3.76 -6.43
CA ASP A 36 15.07 -4.03 -7.81
C ASP A 36 16.20 -5.08 -7.86
N TRP A 37 15.96 -6.17 -8.58
CA TRP A 37 16.88 -7.29 -8.71
C TRP A 37 17.55 -7.33 -10.09
N GLY A 38 17.46 -6.24 -10.85
CA GLY A 38 17.95 -6.20 -12.24
C GLY A 38 17.18 -7.13 -13.18
N ASN A 39 17.78 -7.46 -14.32
CA ASN A 39 17.24 -8.43 -15.27
C ASN A 39 17.45 -9.85 -14.72
N GLY A 40 16.47 -10.28 -13.94
CA GLY A 40 16.55 -11.50 -13.14
C GLY A 40 16.36 -12.78 -13.93
N THR A 41 16.84 -13.85 -13.34
CA THR A 41 16.52 -15.21 -13.72
C THR A 41 14.99 -15.47 -13.66
N ALA A 42 14.49 -16.48 -14.37
CA ALA A 42 13.06 -16.86 -14.35
C ALA A 42 12.48 -17.00 -12.93
N THR A 43 13.30 -17.39 -11.95
CA THR A 43 12.94 -17.45 -10.53
C THR A 43 12.61 -16.08 -9.92
N VAL A 44 13.38 -15.06 -10.22
CA VAL A 44 13.15 -13.68 -9.72
C VAL A 44 11.85 -13.12 -10.30
N ASP A 45 11.57 -13.37 -11.56
CA ASP A 45 10.31 -12.94 -12.19
C ASP A 45 9.10 -13.66 -11.59
N THR A 46 9.23 -14.93 -11.27
CA THR A 46 8.17 -15.71 -10.60
C THR A 46 7.90 -15.16 -9.20
N LEU A 47 8.93 -14.88 -8.41
CA LEU A 47 8.81 -14.27 -7.07
C LEU A 47 8.19 -12.87 -7.14
N ARG A 48 8.56 -12.07 -8.14
CA ARG A 48 7.98 -10.74 -8.38
C ARG A 48 6.50 -10.81 -8.71
N LYS A 49 6.09 -11.73 -9.61
CA LYS A 49 4.69 -11.96 -9.95
C LYS A 49 3.88 -12.45 -8.74
N ALA A 50 4.44 -13.37 -7.94
CA ALA A 50 3.82 -13.86 -6.72
C ALA A 50 3.62 -12.74 -5.68
N GLY A 51 4.63 -11.89 -5.47
CA GLY A 51 4.53 -10.75 -4.58
C GLY A 51 3.53 -9.68 -5.04
N ALA A 52 3.49 -9.38 -6.35
CA ALA A 52 2.50 -8.47 -6.94
C ALA A 52 1.07 -9.03 -6.82
N ALA A 53 0.88 -10.34 -7.02
CA ALA A 53 -0.39 -11.00 -6.78
C ALA A 53 -0.81 -10.89 -5.31
N LEU A 54 0.11 -11.15 -4.37
CA LEU A 54 -0.15 -11.02 -2.93
C LEU A 54 -0.48 -9.57 -2.52
N ALA A 55 0.11 -8.56 -3.19
CA ALA A 55 -0.22 -7.15 -2.99
C ALA A 55 -1.68 -6.83 -3.39
N ARG A 56 -2.17 -7.42 -4.48
CA ARG A 56 -3.58 -7.30 -4.91
C ARG A 56 -4.56 -7.98 -3.95
N TRP A 57 -4.11 -8.98 -3.17
CA TRP A 57 -4.91 -9.65 -2.15
C TRP A 57 -4.91 -8.92 -0.80
N GLN A 58 -4.22 -7.79 -0.67
CA GLN A 58 -4.36 -6.95 0.51
C GLN A 58 -5.75 -6.31 0.54
N PHE A 59 -6.35 -6.17 1.73
CA PHE A 59 -7.77 -5.84 1.88
C PHE A 59 -8.18 -4.53 1.17
N VAL A 60 -7.46 -3.43 1.42
CA VAL A 60 -7.79 -2.13 0.80
C VAL A 60 -7.51 -2.13 -0.71
N PRO A 61 -6.35 -2.61 -1.21
CA PRO A 61 -6.14 -2.83 -2.63
C PRO A 61 -7.23 -3.68 -3.30
N ALA A 62 -7.61 -4.80 -2.70
CA ALA A 62 -8.68 -5.67 -3.24
C ALA A 62 -10.03 -4.95 -3.31
N LEU A 63 -10.35 -4.13 -2.30
CA LEU A 63 -11.58 -3.33 -2.26
C LEU A 63 -11.58 -2.26 -3.38
N LEU A 64 -10.49 -1.52 -3.55
CA LEU A 64 -10.38 -0.44 -4.54
C LEU A 64 -10.26 -0.96 -5.98
N SER A 65 -9.65 -2.12 -6.19
CA SER A 65 -9.60 -2.78 -7.50
C SER A 65 -10.92 -3.43 -7.91
N VAL A 66 -11.94 -3.34 -7.03
CA VAL A 66 -13.28 -3.96 -7.25
C VAL A 66 -13.19 -5.48 -7.45
N SER A 67 -12.19 -6.12 -6.86
CA SER A 67 -12.05 -7.58 -6.89
C SER A 67 -12.99 -8.22 -5.87
N ALA A 68 -14.25 -8.38 -6.24
CA ALA A 68 -15.29 -8.96 -5.38
C ALA A 68 -14.87 -10.33 -4.83
N MET A 69 -14.23 -11.16 -5.66
CA MET A 69 -13.76 -12.50 -5.27
C MET A 69 -12.74 -12.43 -4.13
N SER A 70 -11.74 -11.56 -4.21
CA SER A 70 -10.71 -11.42 -3.18
C SER A 70 -11.29 -10.89 -1.87
N VAL A 71 -12.17 -9.90 -1.94
CA VAL A 71 -12.84 -9.33 -0.76
C VAL A 71 -13.75 -10.38 -0.11
N CYS A 72 -14.58 -11.08 -0.90
CA CYS A 72 -15.45 -12.16 -0.39
C CYS A 72 -14.64 -13.26 0.28
N LEU A 73 -13.53 -13.70 -0.34
CA LEU A 73 -12.67 -14.73 0.24
C LEU A 73 -12.08 -14.30 1.58
N LEU A 74 -11.60 -13.06 1.70
CA LEU A 74 -11.07 -12.52 2.97
C LEU A 74 -12.17 -12.40 4.04
N LEU A 75 -13.39 -12.04 3.67
CA LEU A 75 -14.52 -12.00 4.59
C LEU A 75 -14.94 -13.41 5.03
N VAL A 76 -15.02 -14.38 4.12
CA VAL A 76 -15.29 -15.79 4.43
C VAL A 76 -14.21 -16.37 5.35
N LEU A 77 -12.94 -16.10 5.07
CA LEU A 77 -11.83 -16.51 5.93
C LEU A 77 -11.95 -15.91 7.34
N THR A 78 -12.38 -14.65 7.42
CA THR A 78 -12.60 -13.96 8.71
C THR A 78 -13.82 -14.52 9.44
N LEU A 79 -14.89 -14.87 8.75
CA LEU A 79 -16.07 -15.54 9.30
C LEU A 79 -15.75 -16.97 9.79
N ALA A 80 -14.86 -17.67 9.09
CA ALA A 80 -14.44 -19.00 9.51
C ALA A 80 -13.52 -18.93 10.75
N PHE A 81 -12.42 -18.21 10.68
CA PHE A 81 -11.31 -18.30 11.63
C PHE A 81 -11.05 -17.03 12.45
N GLY A 82 -11.87 -15.99 12.31
CA GLY A 82 -11.62 -14.69 12.92
C GLY A 82 -10.55 -13.88 12.16
N ARG A 83 -9.92 -12.90 12.82
CA ARG A 83 -8.98 -11.94 12.21
C ARG A 83 -7.61 -12.55 11.86
N ILE A 84 -7.59 -13.73 11.27
CA ILE A 84 -6.34 -14.42 10.91
C ILE A 84 -5.55 -13.64 9.85
N TYR A 85 -6.24 -12.93 8.93
CA TYR A 85 -5.61 -12.02 7.98
C TYR A 85 -4.61 -11.06 8.64
N CYS A 86 -4.99 -10.45 9.77
CA CYS A 86 -4.14 -9.48 10.47
C CYS A 86 -2.87 -10.10 11.07
N SER A 87 -2.83 -11.42 11.24
CA SER A 87 -1.68 -12.13 11.82
C SER A 87 -0.85 -12.92 10.82
N THR A 88 -1.33 -13.08 9.58
CA THR A 88 -0.65 -13.86 8.52
C THR A 88 -0.36 -13.04 7.28
N LEU A 89 -1.37 -12.47 6.64
CA LEU A 89 -1.26 -11.80 5.35
C LEU A 89 -0.87 -10.31 5.45
N CYS A 90 -1.26 -9.64 6.54
CA CYS A 90 -1.00 -8.22 6.70
C CYS A 90 0.47 -7.95 7.09
N PRO A 91 1.27 -7.31 6.20
CA PRO A 91 2.70 -7.12 6.47
C PRO A 91 2.97 -6.15 7.62
N LEU A 92 2.13 -5.13 7.81
CA LEU A 92 2.26 -4.20 8.94
C LEU A 92 2.01 -4.90 10.29
N GLY A 93 1.17 -5.93 10.29
CA GLY A 93 0.99 -6.81 11.45
C GLY A 93 2.28 -7.55 11.80
N THR A 94 2.99 -8.05 10.80
CA THR A 94 4.29 -8.73 10.99
C THR A 94 5.35 -7.77 11.50
N VAL A 95 5.40 -6.51 10.99
CA VAL A 95 6.29 -5.46 11.54
C VAL A 95 6.05 -5.24 13.03
N GLN A 96 4.78 -5.11 13.47
CA GLN A 96 4.46 -4.94 14.88
C GLN A 96 4.86 -6.17 15.72
N ASP A 97 4.71 -7.38 15.18
CA ASP A 97 5.18 -8.60 15.85
C ASP A 97 6.71 -8.62 15.97
N GLY A 98 7.44 -8.15 14.96
CA GLY A 98 8.90 -7.99 14.99
C GLY A 98 9.35 -7.01 16.08
N VAL A 99 8.73 -5.83 16.17
CA VAL A 99 8.99 -4.85 17.24
C VAL A 99 8.77 -5.47 18.63
N ASN A 100 7.69 -6.25 18.80
CA ASN A 100 7.43 -6.95 20.05
C ASN A 100 8.47 -8.05 20.35
N ALA A 101 8.96 -8.73 19.33
CA ALA A 101 10.02 -9.74 19.49
C ALA A 101 11.32 -9.10 19.96
N VAL A 102 11.74 -7.97 19.34
CA VAL A 102 12.93 -7.20 19.74
C VAL A 102 12.79 -6.68 21.17
N ARG A 103 11.63 -6.11 21.53
CA ARG A 103 11.35 -5.69 22.91
C ARG A 103 11.51 -6.85 23.90
N ASN A 104 10.90 -8.00 23.61
CA ASN A 104 10.96 -9.17 24.49
C ASN A 104 12.38 -9.76 24.61
N TYR A 105 13.21 -9.62 23.57
CA TYR A 105 14.60 -10.02 23.61
C TYR A 105 15.43 -9.08 24.49
N ARG A 106 15.24 -7.77 24.33
CA ARG A 106 16.01 -6.74 25.04
C ARG A 106 15.64 -6.64 26.53
N ASP A 107 14.36 -6.77 26.85
CA ASP A 107 13.86 -6.66 28.24
C ASP A 107 13.19 -7.94 28.69
N LYS A 108 13.99 -8.81 29.32
CA LYS A 108 13.50 -10.11 29.87
C LYS A 108 12.43 -9.92 30.94
N LYS A 109 12.43 -8.78 31.69
CA LYS A 109 11.41 -8.43 32.69
C LYS A 109 10.11 -7.95 32.06
N ALA A 110 10.15 -7.30 30.90
CA ALA A 110 8.97 -6.84 30.16
C ALA A 110 8.25 -7.95 29.40
N ARG A 111 8.83 -9.14 29.33
CA ARG A 111 8.33 -10.32 28.57
C ARG A 111 6.88 -10.73 28.88
N THR A 112 6.26 -10.15 29.91
CA THR A 112 4.96 -10.56 30.44
C THR A 112 4.00 -9.39 30.74
N ARG A 113 4.16 -8.22 30.11
CA ARG A 113 3.46 -7.01 30.55
C ARG A 113 2.45 -6.42 29.57
N PHE A 114 1.66 -7.23 28.91
CA PHE A 114 0.41 -6.74 28.36
C PHE A 114 -0.68 -6.83 29.43
N SER A 115 -1.62 -5.91 29.42
CA SER A 115 -2.80 -5.94 30.28
C SER A 115 -4.05 -5.70 29.44
N TYR A 116 -5.16 -6.22 29.90
CA TYR A 116 -6.45 -5.92 29.28
C TYR A 116 -6.70 -4.41 29.30
N ARG A 117 -7.16 -3.88 28.17
CA ARG A 117 -7.62 -2.49 28.04
C ARG A 117 -9.01 -2.49 27.44
N LYS A 118 -9.88 -1.65 27.98
CA LYS A 118 -11.18 -1.40 27.36
C LYS A 118 -10.96 -0.75 25.98
N PRO A 119 -11.67 -1.22 24.92
CA PRO A 119 -11.54 -0.62 23.58
C PRO A 119 -12.06 0.82 23.57
N ASN A 120 -11.31 1.73 22.97
CA ASN A 120 -11.84 3.07 22.67
C ASN A 120 -12.73 2.96 21.43
N ARG A 121 -14.03 2.82 21.63
CA ARG A 121 -15.01 2.63 20.54
C ARG A 121 -15.10 3.86 19.65
N TRP A 122 -15.10 5.06 20.21
CA TRP A 122 -15.17 6.30 19.47
C TRP A 122 -14.02 6.45 18.48
N LEU A 123 -12.80 6.18 18.91
CA LEU A 123 -11.62 6.26 18.06
C LEU A 123 -11.69 5.23 16.91
N ARG A 124 -12.04 3.96 17.24
CA ARG A 124 -12.11 2.87 16.25
C ARG A 124 -13.14 3.15 15.16
N TYR A 125 -14.37 3.46 15.57
CA TYR A 125 -15.46 3.70 14.62
C TYR A 125 -15.35 5.06 13.95
N GLY A 126 -14.81 6.07 14.63
CA GLY A 126 -14.54 7.38 14.04
C GLY A 126 -13.54 7.31 12.89
N VAL A 127 -12.41 6.58 13.07
CA VAL A 127 -11.44 6.37 11.99
C VAL A 127 -12.05 5.54 10.86
N LEU A 128 -12.82 4.49 11.18
CA LEU A 128 -13.50 3.69 10.16
C LEU A 128 -14.51 4.53 9.35
N ALA A 129 -15.34 5.33 10.02
CA ALA A 129 -16.31 6.20 9.37
C ALA A 129 -15.63 7.27 8.50
N LEU A 130 -14.59 7.93 9.04
CA LEU A 130 -13.79 8.89 8.27
C LEU A 130 -13.19 8.25 7.01
N THR A 131 -12.59 7.06 7.15
CA THR A 131 -12.00 6.34 6.01
C THR A 131 -13.07 5.96 4.99
N ALA A 132 -14.24 5.48 5.43
CA ALA A 132 -15.36 5.14 4.55
C ALA A 132 -15.89 6.37 3.79
N VAL A 133 -16.04 7.50 4.47
CA VAL A 133 -16.44 8.78 3.84
C VAL A 133 -15.39 9.21 2.83
N CYS A 134 -14.10 9.16 3.16
CA CYS A 134 -13.01 9.53 2.25
C CYS A 134 -12.99 8.65 1.00
N VAL A 135 -13.22 7.33 1.14
CA VAL A 135 -13.35 6.41 0.00
C VAL A 135 -14.57 6.79 -0.85
N ALA A 136 -15.72 7.07 -0.25
CA ALA A 136 -16.93 7.43 -0.97
C ALA A 136 -16.82 8.77 -1.72
N VAL A 137 -16.08 9.73 -1.16
CA VAL A 137 -15.84 11.04 -1.77
C VAL A 137 -14.66 11.01 -2.77
N GLY A 138 -13.88 9.92 -2.80
CA GLY A 138 -12.71 9.79 -3.69
C GLY A 138 -11.44 10.51 -3.18
N VAL A 139 -11.34 10.77 -1.87
CA VAL A 139 -10.14 11.38 -1.25
C VAL A 139 -9.17 10.29 -0.83
N GLY A 140 -8.30 9.87 -1.75
CA GLY A 140 -7.34 8.77 -1.53
C GLY A 140 -6.25 9.08 -0.50
N PHE A 141 -5.90 10.34 -0.29
CA PHE A 141 -4.81 10.76 0.62
C PHE A 141 -5.02 10.28 2.05
N VAL A 142 -6.21 10.50 2.65
CA VAL A 142 -6.50 10.04 4.02
C VAL A 142 -6.45 8.52 4.13
N VAL A 143 -6.97 7.82 3.11
CA VAL A 143 -6.91 6.35 3.04
C VAL A 143 -5.46 5.88 3.05
N SER A 144 -4.59 6.55 2.29
CA SER A 144 -3.17 6.21 2.18
C SER A 144 -2.42 6.30 3.52
N LEU A 145 -2.82 7.21 4.41
CA LEU A 145 -2.18 7.39 5.72
C LEU A 145 -2.53 6.29 6.73
N VAL A 146 -3.73 5.69 6.60
CA VAL A 146 -4.24 4.72 7.57
C VAL A 146 -4.31 3.29 7.02
N ASP A 147 -4.10 3.10 5.72
CA ASP A 147 -4.05 1.76 5.12
C ASP A 147 -2.77 1.02 5.51
N PRO A 148 -2.87 -0.17 6.10
CA PRO A 148 -1.69 -0.92 6.55
C PRO A 148 -0.75 -1.34 5.42
N TYR A 149 -1.27 -1.61 4.22
CA TYR A 149 -0.42 -1.96 3.08
C TYR A 149 0.33 -0.76 2.52
N SER A 150 -0.34 0.39 2.41
CA SER A 150 0.28 1.62 1.91
C SER A 150 1.37 2.15 2.85
N ILE A 151 1.13 2.07 4.16
CA ILE A 151 2.15 2.37 5.17
C ILE A 151 3.37 1.45 5.01
N PHE A 152 3.12 0.14 4.89
CA PHE A 152 4.20 -0.83 4.66
C PHE A 152 4.97 -0.53 3.38
N GLY A 153 4.26 -0.25 2.27
CA GLY A 153 4.88 0.05 0.98
C GLY A 153 5.81 1.26 1.03
N ARG A 154 5.39 2.35 1.68
CA ARG A 154 6.24 3.53 1.88
C ARG A 154 7.48 3.22 2.73
N ILE A 155 7.33 2.44 3.80
CA ILE A 155 8.47 2.01 4.63
C ILE A 155 9.47 1.18 3.81
N MET A 156 8.98 0.29 2.95
CA MET A 156 9.83 -0.53 2.09
C MET A 156 10.50 0.32 1.00
N HIS A 157 9.75 1.23 0.37
CA HIS A 157 10.28 2.11 -0.67
C HIS A 157 11.35 3.06 -0.15
N GLU A 158 11.13 3.72 0.99
CA GLU A 158 12.04 4.72 1.53
C GLU A 158 13.12 4.13 2.45
N GLY A 159 12.94 2.91 2.94
CA GLY A 159 13.89 2.24 3.84
C GLY A 159 14.63 1.08 3.19
N LEU A 160 13.91 0.01 2.83
CA LEU A 160 14.53 -1.23 2.33
C LEU A 160 15.18 -1.03 0.96
N ARG A 161 14.50 -0.34 0.03
CA ARG A 161 15.02 -0.12 -1.32
C ARG A 161 16.33 0.67 -1.33
N PRO A 162 16.45 1.86 -0.71
CA PRO A 162 17.72 2.58 -0.65
C PRO A 162 18.83 1.80 0.08
N ALA A 163 18.47 1.04 1.13
CA ALA A 163 19.44 0.18 1.83
C ALA A 163 19.97 -0.93 0.92
N ALA A 164 19.10 -1.58 0.16
CA ALA A 164 19.50 -2.61 -0.81
C ALA A 164 20.37 -2.01 -1.93
N GLN A 165 19.99 -0.87 -2.49
CA GLN A 165 20.74 -0.15 -3.52
C GLN A 165 22.11 0.31 -2.99
N GLY A 166 22.15 0.85 -1.76
CA GLY A 166 23.40 1.24 -1.11
C GLY A 166 24.34 0.06 -0.87
N THR A 167 23.77 -1.10 -0.45
CA THR A 167 24.54 -2.34 -0.30
C THR A 167 25.07 -2.82 -1.65
N ASN A 168 24.25 -2.81 -2.69
CA ASN A 168 24.67 -3.18 -4.05
C ASN A 168 25.78 -2.26 -4.55
N ASN A 169 25.65 -0.94 -4.39
CA ASN A 169 26.67 0.03 -4.78
C ASN A 169 27.98 -0.14 -3.99
N PHE A 170 27.88 -0.48 -2.70
CA PHE A 170 29.05 -0.81 -1.89
C PHE A 170 29.74 -2.05 -2.42
N LEU A 171 29.01 -3.12 -2.72
CA LEU A 171 29.58 -4.33 -3.32
C LEU A 171 30.19 -4.06 -4.70
N ALA A 172 29.55 -3.23 -5.53
CA ALA A 172 30.06 -2.81 -6.83
C ALA A 172 31.41 -2.07 -6.72
N ALA A 173 31.61 -1.30 -5.65
CA ALA A 173 32.87 -0.62 -5.40
C ALA A 173 34.04 -1.57 -5.09
N PHE A 174 33.77 -2.76 -4.50
CA PHE A 174 34.80 -3.75 -4.12
C PHE A 174 34.98 -4.86 -5.17
N PHE A 175 33.91 -5.29 -5.82
CA PHE A 175 33.90 -6.45 -6.73
C PHE A 175 33.83 -6.08 -8.22
N GLY A 176 33.84 -4.77 -8.52
CA GLY A 176 33.86 -4.26 -9.90
C GLY A 176 32.55 -4.49 -10.66
N ASP A 177 32.66 -4.67 -11.98
CA ASP A 177 31.56 -4.66 -12.94
C ASP A 177 30.51 -5.78 -12.79
N SER A 178 30.71 -6.73 -11.86
CA SER A 178 29.74 -7.78 -11.57
C SER A 178 28.44 -7.22 -10.93
N PHE A 179 28.53 -6.04 -10.34
CA PHE A 179 27.41 -5.33 -9.72
C PHE A 179 27.20 -3.97 -10.39
N GLY A 180 26.10 -3.80 -11.11
CA GLY A 180 25.75 -2.50 -11.69
C GLY A 180 25.51 -1.43 -10.64
N ARG A 181 25.97 -0.20 -10.86
CA ARG A 181 25.68 0.93 -9.96
C ARG A 181 24.25 1.40 -10.14
N GLU A 182 23.50 1.47 -9.06
CA GLU A 182 22.12 1.94 -9.04
C GLU A 182 22.00 3.37 -8.51
N VAL A 183 21.10 4.14 -9.10
CA VAL A 183 20.79 5.51 -8.62
C VAL A 183 19.86 5.42 -7.41
N VAL A 184 20.35 5.89 -6.26
CA VAL A 184 19.51 6.00 -5.05
C VAL A 184 18.68 7.28 -5.14
N SER A 185 17.38 7.14 -5.35
CA SER A 185 16.45 8.27 -5.36
C SER A 185 15.51 8.20 -4.15
N VAL A 186 15.56 9.21 -3.29
CA VAL A 186 14.72 9.34 -2.10
C VAL A 186 13.93 10.66 -2.21
N SER A 187 12.62 10.59 -1.97
CA SER A 187 11.79 11.78 -1.85
C SER A 187 11.75 12.21 -0.38
N TRP A 188 12.25 13.42 -0.08
CA TRP A 188 12.35 13.90 1.31
C TRP A 188 11.00 13.89 2.06
N LEU A 189 9.89 14.30 1.38
CA LEU A 189 8.56 14.28 1.99
C LEU A 189 8.10 12.88 2.32
N SER A 190 8.24 11.96 1.36
CA SER A 190 7.86 10.55 1.55
C SER A 190 8.71 9.88 2.64
N ALA A 191 10.01 10.16 2.67
CA ALA A 191 10.92 9.66 3.71
C ALA A 191 10.55 10.16 5.11
N VAL A 192 10.23 11.44 5.26
CA VAL A 192 9.77 12.00 6.55
C VAL A 192 8.46 11.35 6.99
N VAL A 193 7.49 11.22 6.08
CA VAL A 193 6.21 10.55 6.39
C VAL A 193 6.44 9.08 6.77
N ALA A 194 7.32 8.37 6.07
CA ALA A 194 7.66 6.98 6.38
C ALA A 194 8.33 6.85 7.75
N LEU A 195 9.30 7.73 8.06
CA LEU A 195 9.99 7.76 9.36
C LEU A 195 9.04 8.07 10.52
N VAL A 196 8.20 9.09 10.38
CA VAL A 196 7.20 9.43 11.40
C VAL A 196 6.23 8.27 11.59
N THR A 197 5.76 7.67 10.51
CA THR A 197 4.79 6.57 10.57
C THR A 197 5.39 5.32 11.23
N ILE A 198 6.63 4.92 10.86
CA ILE A 198 7.28 3.77 11.50
C ILE A 198 7.60 4.05 12.97
N GLY A 199 7.97 5.29 13.30
CA GLY A 199 8.19 5.73 14.68
C GLY A 199 6.92 5.62 15.54
N VAL A 200 5.80 6.14 15.05
CA VAL A 200 4.48 6.05 15.72
C VAL A 200 4.05 4.60 15.88
N ILE A 201 4.10 3.80 14.81
CA ILE A 201 3.71 2.38 14.86
C ILE A 201 4.63 1.58 15.75
N GLY A 202 5.94 1.83 15.68
CA GLY A 202 6.94 1.22 16.54
C GLY A 202 6.68 1.52 18.02
N LEU A 203 6.39 2.78 18.36
CA LEU A 203 6.05 3.20 19.72
C LEU A 203 4.76 2.55 20.22
N LEU A 204 3.72 2.52 19.38
CA LEU A 204 2.46 1.85 19.72
C LEU A 204 2.64 0.35 19.92
N ALA A 205 3.46 -0.29 19.06
CA ALA A 205 3.78 -1.70 19.18
C ALA A 205 4.66 -1.99 20.40
N TRP A 206 5.62 -1.15 20.68
CA TRP A 206 6.48 -1.27 21.87
C TRP A 206 5.69 -1.19 23.17
N ARG A 207 4.72 -0.26 23.26
CA ARG A 207 3.91 -0.04 24.46
C ARG A 207 2.74 -1.02 24.61
N GLY A 208 2.17 -1.53 23.52
CA GLY A 208 0.92 -2.28 23.59
C GLY A 208 0.70 -3.31 22.47
N GLY A 209 1.80 -3.90 21.95
CA GLY A 209 1.70 -4.98 20.99
C GLY A 209 1.03 -4.60 19.68
N ARG A 210 -0.24 -4.88 19.52
CA ARG A 210 -1.03 -4.63 18.32
C ARG A 210 -1.97 -3.42 18.44
N ARG A 211 -1.58 -2.38 19.19
CA ARG A 211 -2.43 -1.21 19.41
C ARG A 211 -2.86 -0.50 18.14
N TYR A 212 -1.95 -0.33 17.17
CA TYR A 212 -2.33 0.25 15.90
C TYR A 212 -3.48 -0.52 15.24
N CYS A 213 -3.35 -1.85 15.11
CA CYS A 213 -4.37 -2.70 14.50
C CYS A 213 -5.72 -2.69 15.24
N ASN A 214 -5.70 -2.45 16.55
CA ASN A 214 -6.88 -2.51 17.41
C ASN A 214 -7.52 -1.14 17.71
N SER A 215 -6.85 -0.02 17.36
CA SER A 215 -7.35 1.33 17.67
C SER A 215 -7.47 2.22 16.43
N PHE A 216 -6.50 2.18 15.51
CA PHE A 216 -6.39 3.12 14.38
C PHE A 216 -6.66 2.48 13.03
N CYS A 217 -6.42 1.17 12.86
CA CYS A 217 -6.55 0.51 11.57
C CYS A 217 -8.02 0.30 11.18
N PRO A 218 -8.51 0.89 10.08
CA PRO A 218 -9.90 0.71 9.62
C PRO A 218 -10.17 -0.73 9.20
N VAL A 219 -9.21 -1.39 8.53
CA VAL A 219 -9.29 -2.81 8.17
C VAL A 219 -9.40 -3.67 9.43
N GLY A 220 -8.59 -3.38 10.45
CA GLY A 220 -8.64 -4.09 11.73
C GLY A 220 -9.97 -3.93 12.46
N THR A 221 -10.61 -2.77 12.37
CA THR A 221 -11.92 -2.52 12.95
C THR A 221 -13.01 -3.26 12.18
N LEU A 222 -13.03 -3.16 10.86
CA LEU A 222 -14.02 -3.83 10.00
C LEU A 222 -13.96 -5.35 10.15
N LEU A 223 -12.78 -5.97 9.98
CA LEU A 223 -12.61 -7.41 10.16
C LEU A 223 -12.87 -7.85 11.62
N GLY A 224 -12.66 -6.94 12.58
CA GLY A 224 -13.02 -7.15 13.98
C GLY A 224 -14.52 -7.35 14.17
N GLU A 225 -15.33 -6.53 13.54
CA GLU A 225 -16.79 -6.68 13.62
C GLU A 225 -17.26 -7.98 12.96
N VAL A 226 -16.73 -8.31 11.78
CA VAL A 226 -17.00 -9.59 11.11
C VAL A 226 -16.62 -10.79 12.00
N SER A 227 -15.49 -10.69 12.72
CA SER A 227 -15.00 -11.77 13.58
C SER A 227 -15.88 -12.04 14.82
N ARG A 228 -16.81 -11.15 15.17
CA ARG A 228 -17.84 -11.44 16.17
C ARG A 228 -18.70 -12.64 15.79
N ALA A 229 -18.94 -12.82 14.51
CA ALA A 229 -19.73 -13.91 13.95
C ALA A 229 -18.89 -15.15 13.61
N SER A 230 -17.56 -15.14 13.85
CA SER A 230 -16.69 -16.24 13.43
C SER A 230 -17.09 -17.60 14.02
N LEU A 231 -16.92 -18.65 13.19
CA LEU A 231 -17.24 -20.03 13.54
C LEU A 231 -16.26 -20.57 14.59
N PHE A 232 -14.96 -20.35 14.37
CA PHE A 232 -13.92 -20.74 15.30
C PHE A 232 -13.47 -19.55 16.14
N LYS A 233 -13.38 -19.76 17.45
CA LYS A 233 -12.95 -18.73 18.41
C LYS A 233 -11.99 -19.30 19.44
N ILE A 234 -11.13 -18.43 19.96
CA ILE A 234 -10.35 -18.76 21.15
C ILE A 234 -11.26 -18.56 22.36
N GLN A 235 -11.42 -19.60 23.16
CA GLN A 235 -12.29 -19.64 24.35
C GLN A 235 -11.51 -20.07 25.58
N ILE A 236 -11.93 -19.60 26.75
CA ILE A 236 -11.39 -19.98 28.05
C ILE A 236 -12.39 -20.92 28.73
N ASP A 237 -11.94 -22.10 29.07
CA ASP A 237 -12.68 -23.07 29.91
C ASP A 237 -12.46 -22.69 31.37
N THR A 238 -13.48 -22.13 31.99
CA THR A 238 -13.44 -21.69 33.40
C THR A 238 -13.25 -22.84 34.39
N SER A 239 -13.65 -24.07 34.02
CA SER A 239 -13.49 -25.24 34.88
C SER A 239 -12.03 -25.69 35.04
N LYS A 240 -11.17 -25.35 34.05
CA LYS A 240 -9.74 -25.66 34.04
C LYS A 240 -8.85 -24.48 34.37
N CYS A 241 -9.44 -23.27 34.45
CA CYS A 241 -8.70 -22.03 34.67
C CYS A 241 -8.33 -21.89 36.15
N ILE A 242 -7.05 -21.64 36.43
CA ILE A 242 -6.52 -21.42 37.80
C ILE A 242 -6.23 -19.93 38.06
N ASP A 243 -6.77 -19.03 37.28
CA ASP A 243 -6.67 -17.57 37.42
C ASP A 243 -5.23 -16.97 37.47
N CYS A 244 -4.26 -17.69 36.94
CA CYS A 244 -2.85 -17.24 36.95
C CYS A 244 -2.57 -15.97 36.12
N GLY A 245 -3.48 -15.54 35.26
CA GLY A 245 -3.40 -14.32 34.45
C GLY A 245 -2.31 -14.30 33.35
N LEU A 246 -1.59 -15.40 33.12
CA LEU A 246 -0.48 -15.46 32.16
C LEU A 246 -0.94 -15.21 30.72
N CYS A 247 -2.13 -15.68 30.35
CA CYS A 247 -2.70 -15.47 29.00
C CYS A 247 -2.94 -13.98 28.71
N GLY A 248 -3.42 -13.20 29.68
CA GLY A 248 -3.60 -11.76 29.55
C GLY A 248 -2.27 -11.04 29.40
N ARG A 249 -1.24 -11.41 30.18
CA ARG A 249 0.11 -10.82 30.11
C ARG A 249 0.83 -11.09 28.80
N LYS A 250 0.52 -12.19 28.12
CA LYS A 250 1.08 -12.57 26.81
C LYS A 250 0.27 -12.02 25.64
N CYS A 251 -0.95 -11.54 25.86
CA CYS A 251 -1.84 -11.14 24.80
C CYS A 251 -1.42 -9.79 24.17
N LYS A 252 -0.72 -9.84 23.05
CA LYS A 252 -0.34 -8.64 22.28
C LYS A 252 -1.53 -7.87 21.69
N GLY A 253 -2.73 -8.46 21.67
CA GLY A 253 -3.99 -7.77 21.30
C GLY A 253 -4.64 -7.02 22.45
N GLU A 254 -4.15 -7.15 23.68
CA GLU A 254 -4.74 -6.57 24.91
C GLU A 254 -6.25 -6.86 25.03
N CYS A 255 -6.70 -8.03 24.55
CA CYS A 255 -8.11 -8.38 24.38
C CYS A 255 -8.62 -9.45 25.34
N ILE A 256 -7.77 -9.96 26.24
CA ILE A 256 -8.14 -10.99 27.24
C ILE A 256 -8.39 -10.31 28.57
N ASP A 257 -9.64 -10.33 29.01
CA ASP A 257 -10.05 -9.96 30.36
C ASP A 257 -9.95 -11.21 31.24
N THR A 258 -8.90 -11.26 32.04
CA THR A 258 -8.62 -12.41 32.92
C THR A 258 -9.57 -12.47 34.11
N ALA A 259 -10.07 -11.34 34.61
CA ALA A 259 -11.01 -11.28 35.71
C ALA A 259 -12.41 -11.77 35.30
N ALA A 260 -12.82 -11.41 34.05
CA ALA A 260 -14.11 -11.85 33.52
C ALA A 260 -14.04 -13.15 32.70
N HIS A 261 -12.85 -13.79 32.56
CA HIS A 261 -12.60 -14.97 31.72
C HIS A 261 -13.09 -14.81 30.28
N ARG A 262 -12.98 -13.59 29.72
CA ARG A 262 -13.51 -13.24 28.40
C ARG A 262 -12.41 -12.81 27.44
N ILE A 263 -12.57 -13.24 26.20
CA ILE A 263 -11.71 -12.80 25.08
C ILE A 263 -12.58 -11.99 24.14
N ASP A 264 -12.18 -10.72 23.88
CA ASP A 264 -12.86 -9.87 22.91
C ASP A 264 -12.50 -10.31 21.48
N PRO A 265 -13.43 -10.91 20.73
CA PRO A 265 -13.17 -11.41 19.39
C PRO A 265 -12.88 -10.28 18.39
N THR A 266 -13.40 -9.07 18.65
CA THR A 266 -13.19 -7.91 17.74
C THR A 266 -11.75 -7.41 17.73
N ARG A 267 -10.93 -7.78 18.74
CA ARG A 267 -9.53 -7.39 18.88
C ARG A 267 -8.57 -8.57 18.82
N CYS A 268 -9.06 -9.79 18.98
CA CYS A 268 -8.26 -10.99 18.88
C CYS A 268 -7.79 -11.21 17.44
N VAL A 269 -6.47 -11.28 17.23
CA VAL A 269 -5.84 -11.51 15.92
C VAL A 269 -5.50 -12.98 15.67
N VAL A 270 -6.00 -13.88 16.50
CA VAL A 270 -5.81 -15.35 16.40
C VAL A 270 -4.32 -15.72 16.27
N CYS A 271 -3.49 -15.18 17.17
CA CYS A 271 -2.04 -15.40 17.12
C CYS A 271 -1.60 -16.70 17.86
N PHE A 272 -2.49 -17.35 18.59
CA PHE A 272 -2.28 -18.57 19.38
C PHE A 272 -1.30 -18.47 20.57
N ASP A 273 -0.71 -17.32 20.84
CA ASP A 273 0.28 -17.13 21.91
C ASP A 273 -0.30 -17.42 23.30
N CYS A 274 -1.61 -17.16 23.53
CA CYS A 274 -2.28 -17.43 24.80
C CYS A 274 -2.49 -18.93 25.04
N ILE A 275 -2.72 -19.72 23.99
CA ILE A 275 -2.91 -21.17 24.08
C ILE A 275 -1.59 -21.84 24.47
N ASP A 276 -0.50 -21.45 23.82
CA ASP A 276 0.84 -21.96 24.10
C ASP A 276 1.31 -21.64 25.54
N THR A 277 0.84 -20.52 26.09
CA THR A 277 1.21 -20.07 27.43
C THR A 277 0.40 -20.77 28.53
N CYS A 278 -0.78 -21.31 28.22
CA CYS A 278 -1.66 -21.91 29.20
C CYS A 278 -1.22 -23.33 29.57
N SER A 279 -0.57 -23.49 30.72
CA SER A 279 -0.10 -24.80 31.21
C SER A 279 -1.22 -25.78 31.57
N GLN A 280 -2.41 -25.26 31.93
CA GLN A 280 -3.59 -26.06 32.29
C GLN A 280 -4.43 -26.46 31.07
N GLY A 281 -4.10 -26.01 29.86
CA GLY A 281 -4.91 -26.28 28.66
C GLY A 281 -6.34 -25.72 28.76
N ALA A 282 -6.56 -24.69 29.59
CA ALA A 282 -7.85 -24.01 29.72
C ALA A 282 -8.23 -23.16 28.54
N ILE A 283 -7.28 -22.87 27.60
CA ILE A 283 -7.55 -22.06 26.41
C ILE A 283 -7.49 -22.96 25.18
N SER A 284 -8.55 -22.94 24.40
CA SER A 284 -8.66 -23.74 23.19
C SER A 284 -9.20 -22.90 21.99
N PHE A 285 -8.87 -23.35 20.79
CA PHE A 285 -9.43 -22.82 19.54
C PHE A 285 -10.47 -23.83 19.04
N THR A 286 -11.74 -23.53 19.27
CA THR A 286 -12.84 -24.46 19.04
C THR A 286 -14.00 -23.79 18.32
N MET A 287 -14.86 -24.61 17.73
CA MET A 287 -16.10 -24.13 17.15
C MET A 287 -16.97 -23.49 18.26
N ARG A 288 -17.67 -22.44 17.92
CA ARG A 288 -18.55 -21.70 18.83
C ARG A 288 -19.58 -22.67 19.46
N SER A 289 -19.42 -22.98 20.75
CA SER A 289 -20.40 -23.76 21.49
C SER A 289 -21.63 -22.91 21.79
N LYS A 290 -22.84 -23.48 21.63
CA LYS A 290 -24.12 -22.86 21.99
C LYS A 290 -24.33 -22.69 23.50
N THR A 291 -23.45 -23.28 24.33
CA THR A 291 -23.61 -23.35 25.78
C THR A 291 -23.14 -22.16 26.60
N SER A 292 -22.43 -21.18 26.00
CA SER A 292 -22.20 -19.92 26.71
C SER A 292 -23.44 -19.05 26.59
N LYS A 293 -24.21 -18.94 27.67
CA LYS A 293 -25.32 -17.98 27.87
C LYS A 293 -24.78 -16.53 27.82
N GLU A 294 -24.25 -16.09 26.67
CA GLU A 294 -24.17 -14.67 26.38
C GLU A 294 -25.60 -14.23 26.03
N LYS A 295 -26.19 -13.44 26.91
CA LYS A 295 -27.38 -12.64 26.53
C LYS A 295 -26.99 -11.90 25.25
N PRO A 296 -27.63 -12.13 24.10
CA PRO A 296 -27.36 -11.32 22.92
C PRO A 296 -27.87 -9.92 23.27
N ALA A 297 -27.00 -8.94 23.34
CA ALA A 297 -27.42 -7.56 23.27
C ALA A 297 -28.08 -7.41 21.89
N ASP A 298 -29.40 -7.25 21.88
CA ASP A 298 -30.27 -7.22 20.69
C ASP A 298 -29.87 -6.11 19.70
N ASN A 299 -29.22 -5.06 20.19
CA ASN A 299 -28.62 -3.99 19.39
C ASN A 299 -27.41 -4.43 18.54
N SER A 300 -26.67 -5.47 18.91
CA SER A 300 -25.47 -5.91 18.21
C SER A 300 -25.74 -6.51 16.83
N ARG A 301 -26.90 -7.14 16.61
CA ARG A 301 -27.29 -7.69 15.31
C ARG A 301 -27.74 -6.59 14.34
N ARG A 302 -28.48 -5.59 14.85
CA ARG A 302 -28.89 -4.42 14.05
C ARG A 302 -27.70 -3.56 13.64
N GLU A 303 -26.77 -3.29 14.55
CA GLU A 303 -25.52 -2.56 14.25
C GLU A 303 -24.65 -3.33 13.25
N PHE A 304 -24.56 -4.66 13.35
CA PHE A 304 -23.83 -5.49 12.39
C PHE A 304 -24.48 -5.45 11.00
N LEU A 305 -25.80 -5.63 10.92
CA LEU A 305 -26.53 -5.56 9.65
C LEU A 305 -26.48 -4.16 9.05
N ALA A 306 -26.55 -3.11 9.87
CA ALA A 306 -26.41 -1.73 9.43
C ALA A 306 -24.98 -1.45 8.91
N THR A 307 -23.93 -1.98 9.55
CA THR A 307 -22.55 -1.81 9.11
C THR A 307 -22.25 -2.60 7.84
N VAL A 308 -22.76 -3.83 7.73
CA VAL A 308 -22.63 -4.65 6.51
C VAL A 308 -23.47 -4.06 5.38
N ALA A 309 -24.69 -3.59 5.66
CA ALA A 309 -25.53 -2.90 4.70
C ALA A 309 -24.94 -1.56 4.24
N ALA A 310 -24.32 -0.78 5.15
CA ALA A 310 -23.63 0.46 4.79
C ALA A 310 -22.38 0.21 3.93
N VAL A 311 -21.65 -0.88 4.18
CA VAL A 311 -20.50 -1.28 3.35
C VAL A 311 -20.94 -1.90 2.02
N ALA A 312 -22.04 -2.67 2.01
CA ALA A 312 -22.63 -3.25 0.80
C ALA A 312 -23.41 -2.24 -0.03
N ALA A 313 -23.95 -1.20 0.61
CA ALA A 313 -24.67 -0.09 -0.02
C ALA A 313 -23.77 1.04 -0.52
N ILE A 314 -22.45 0.89 -0.51
CA ILE A 314 -21.58 1.72 -1.36
C ILE A 314 -21.83 1.21 -2.79
N PRO A 315 -22.78 1.81 -3.55
CA PRO A 315 -23.08 1.29 -4.88
C PRO A 315 -21.89 1.61 -5.77
N VAL A 316 -21.17 0.58 -6.17
CA VAL A 316 -20.11 0.68 -7.17
C VAL A 316 -20.62 1.39 -8.44
N ALA A 317 -21.90 1.22 -8.77
CA ALA A 317 -22.56 1.90 -9.88
C ALA A 317 -22.77 3.41 -9.64
N GLU A 318 -23.18 3.85 -8.44
CA GLU A 318 -23.31 5.29 -8.12
C GLU A 318 -21.96 5.98 -7.96
N ALA A 319 -20.94 5.28 -7.48
CA ALA A 319 -19.57 5.80 -7.46
C ALA A 319 -19.08 6.07 -8.90
N GLN A 320 -19.38 5.20 -9.87
CA GLN A 320 -19.07 5.43 -11.27
C GLN A 320 -19.88 6.57 -11.89
N GLN A 321 -21.17 6.72 -11.60
CA GLN A 321 -21.99 7.82 -12.10
C GLN A 321 -21.62 9.16 -11.45
N ARG A 322 -21.33 9.20 -10.14
CA ARG A 322 -20.79 10.38 -9.47
C ARG A 322 -19.42 10.75 -10.00
N HIS A 323 -18.59 9.76 -10.31
CA HIS A 323 -17.29 9.96 -10.94
C HIS A 323 -17.44 10.66 -12.29
N GLN A 324 -18.36 10.20 -13.15
CA GLN A 324 -18.64 10.84 -14.43
C GLN A 324 -19.24 12.25 -14.29
N ARG A 325 -20.10 12.48 -13.27
CA ARG A 325 -20.61 13.83 -12.97
C ARG A 325 -19.52 14.76 -12.44
N MET A 326 -18.61 14.26 -11.60
CA MET A 326 -17.49 15.02 -11.06
C MET A 326 -16.45 15.31 -12.15
N GLU A 327 -16.22 14.39 -13.08
CA GLU A 327 -15.41 14.64 -14.28
C GLU A 327 -15.97 15.75 -15.15
N ARG A 328 -17.30 15.78 -15.38
CA ARG A 328 -17.97 16.87 -16.12
C ARG A 328 -17.90 18.20 -15.37
N ALA A 329 -18.06 18.21 -14.05
CA ALA A 329 -17.94 19.42 -13.23
C ALA A 329 -16.49 19.94 -13.17
N MET A 330 -15.48 19.05 -13.18
CA MET A 330 -14.06 19.44 -13.22
C MET A 330 -13.59 19.87 -14.63
N GLN A 331 -14.29 19.50 -15.67
CA GLN A 331 -14.05 20.02 -17.03
C GLN A 331 -14.38 21.50 -17.17
N GLY A 332 -15.27 22.06 -16.32
CA GLY A 332 -15.73 23.44 -16.33
C GLY A 332 -14.99 24.41 -15.40
N GLY A 333 -14.11 23.98 -14.54
CA GLY A 333 -13.57 24.82 -13.45
C GLY A 333 -12.07 25.04 -13.45
N GLY A 334 -11.64 26.27 -13.70
CA GLY A 334 -10.37 26.81 -13.24
C GLY A 334 -9.26 26.85 -14.28
N LYS A 335 -8.92 28.06 -14.75
CA LYS A 335 -7.65 28.40 -15.40
C LYS A 335 -6.51 28.24 -14.38
N HIS A 336 -5.96 27.04 -14.25
CA HIS A 336 -4.66 26.90 -13.63
C HIS A 336 -3.59 27.29 -14.64
N SER A 337 -2.89 28.38 -14.37
CA SER A 337 -1.84 28.98 -15.21
C SER A 337 -0.46 28.29 -15.06
N GLY A 338 -0.38 27.13 -14.36
CA GLY A 338 0.86 26.38 -14.19
C GLY A 338 0.98 25.14 -15.09
N PRO A 339 2.18 24.54 -15.23
CA PRO A 339 2.36 23.29 -15.92
C PRO A 339 1.49 22.21 -15.28
N ARG A 340 0.67 21.52 -16.09
CA ARG A 340 -0.19 20.46 -15.57
C ARG A 340 0.66 19.21 -15.33
N PRO A 341 0.59 18.59 -14.11
CA PRO A 341 1.34 17.39 -13.81
C PRO A 341 0.90 16.23 -14.70
N VAL A 342 1.84 15.38 -15.06
CA VAL A 342 1.61 14.22 -15.93
C VAL A 342 1.42 12.97 -15.06
N ALA A 343 0.28 12.31 -15.26
CA ALA A 343 -0.02 11.04 -14.61
C ALA A 343 0.64 9.86 -15.35
N PRO A 344 0.96 8.74 -14.66
CA PRO A 344 1.56 7.57 -15.29
C PRO A 344 0.64 6.91 -16.32
N PRO A 345 1.20 6.24 -17.37
CA PRO A 345 0.42 5.53 -18.37
C PRO A 345 -0.49 4.48 -17.69
N GLY A 346 -1.73 4.35 -18.18
CA GLY A 346 -2.73 3.47 -17.57
C GLY A 346 -3.54 4.10 -16.43
N ALA A 347 -3.23 5.32 -15.98
CA ALA A 347 -4.04 6.02 -14.97
C ALA A 347 -5.42 6.43 -15.50
N GLN A 348 -5.61 6.47 -16.82
CA GLN A 348 -6.81 6.88 -17.56
C GLN A 348 -7.18 8.35 -17.33
N SER A 349 -7.34 8.77 -16.09
CA SER A 349 -7.62 10.16 -15.71
C SER A 349 -7.04 10.48 -14.33
N LEU A 350 -6.83 11.77 -14.06
CA LEU A 350 -6.42 12.22 -12.73
C LEU A 350 -7.47 11.84 -11.66
N ALA A 351 -8.75 11.90 -11.99
CA ALA A 351 -9.82 11.55 -11.08
C ALA A 351 -9.79 10.05 -10.72
N ASN A 352 -9.55 9.15 -11.69
CA ASN A 352 -9.36 7.72 -11.41
C ASN A 352 -8.11 7.48 -10.54
N LEU A 353 -7.01 8.17 -10.84
CA LEU A 353 -5.79 8.07 -10.02
C LEU A 353 -6.07 8.50 -8.57
N HIS A 354 -6.69 9.66 -8.35
CA HIS A 354 -6.97 10.18 -7.02
C HIS A 354 -7.91 9.30 -6.20
N SER A 355 -8.91 8.69 -6.85
CA SER A 355 -9.91 7.85 -6.16
C SER A 355 -9.39 6.47 -5.78
N LYS A 356 -8.47 5.89 -6.57
CA LYS A 356 -8.00 4.51 -6.37
C LYS A 356 -6.57 4.39 -5.83
N CYS A 357 -5.74 5.42 -6.00
CA CYS A 357 -4.35 5.35 -5.58
C CYS A 357 -4.20 5.52 -4.07
N THR A 358 -3.62 4.54 -3.41
CA THR A 358 -3.30 4.56 -1.98
C THR A 358 -1.86 5.00 -1.68
N ALA A 359 -1.13 5.51 -2.65
CA ALA A 359 0.26 5.96 -2.50
C ALA A 359 1.17 4.92 -1.80
N CYS A 360 1.09 3.67 -2.22
CA CYS A 360 1.93 2.58 -1.70
C CYS A 360 3.34 2.56 -2.29
N HIS A 361 3.61 3.37 -3.31
CA HIS A 361 4.88 3.56 -4.01
C HIS A 361 5.45 2.31 -4.71
N LEU A 362 4.66 1.26 -4.93
CA LEU A 362 5.16 0.08 -5.64
C LEU A 362 5.52 0.39 -7.10
N CYS A 363 4.68 1.18 -7.81
CA CYS A 363 4.95 1.64 -9.17
C CYS A 363 6.17 2.57 -9.24
N VAL A 364 6.39 3.41 -8.22
CA VAL A 364 7.57 4.27 -8.08
C VAL A 364 8.84 3.42 -7.91
N SER A 365 8.77 2.39 -7.04
CA SER A 365 9.89 1.47 -6.80
C SER A 365 10.31 0.68 -8.05
N LYS A 366 9.34 0.39 -8.93
CA LYS A 366 9.57 -0.44 -10.13
C LYS A 366 9.81 0.36 -11.40
N CYS A 367 9.82 1.68 -11.33
CA CYS A 367 10.10 2.52 -12.49
C CYS A 367 11.59 2.50 -12.83
N PRO A 368 12.01 1.90 -13.96
CA PRO A 368 13.43 1.74 -14.27
C PRO A 368 14.12 3.07 -14.64
N SER A 369 13.39 4.00 -15.19
CA SER A 369 13.89 5.34 -15.53
C SER A 369 13.78 6.37 -14.40
N HIS A 370 13.21 5.98 -13.25
CA HIS A 370 12.96 6.84 -12.08
C HIS A 370 12.12 8.11 -12.37
N VAL A 371 11.42 8.14 -13.49
CA VAL A 371 10.53 9.25 -13.85
C VAL A 371 9.32 9.36 -12.92
N LEU A 372 8.85 8.23 -12.36
CA LEU A 372 7.78 8.24 -11.35
C LEU A 372 8.34 8.62 -9.99
N GLN A 373 7.79 9.69 -9.44
CA GLN A 373 8.15 10.21 -8.12
C GLN A 373 6.87 10.41 -7.28
N PRO A 374 6.96 10.38 -5.94
CA PRO A 374 5.86 10.78 -5.09
C PRO A 374 5.57 12.28 -5.27
N ALA A 375 4.32 12.62 -5.55
CA ALA A 375 3.89 14.01 -5.66
C ALA A 375 3.96 14.72 -4.30
N VAL A 376 4.43 15.96 -4.28
CA VAL A 376 4.41 16.82 -3.08
C VAL A 376 3.12 17.63 -3.06
N MET A 377 2.94 18.52 -4.04
CA MET A 377 1.76 19.39 -4.18
C MET A 377 1.30 19.52 -5.62
N GLU A 378 1.89 18.81 -6.57
CA GLU A 378 1.63 18.92 -8.01
C GLU A 378 0.17 18.65 -8.36
N TYR A 379 -0.46 17.74 -7.62
CA TYR A 379 -1.89 17.41 -7.74
C TYR A 379 -2.77 18.13 -6.69
N GLY A 380 -2.19 19.07 -5.90
CA GLY A 380 -2.83 19.61 -4.72
C GLY A 380 -2.95 18.60 -3.57
N LEU A 381 -3.75 18.93 -2.54
CA LEU A 381 -3.90 18.10 -1.33
C LEU A 381 -4.46 16.70 -1.58
N GLN A 382 -5.26 16.53 -2.64
CA GLN A 382 -5.90 15.24 -2.95
C GLN A 382 -4.90 14.18 -3.44
N GLY A 383 -3.84 14.62 -4.10
CA GLY A 383 -2.86 13.73 -4.73
C GLY A 383 -1.49 13.69 -4.06
N VAL A 384 -1.35 14.18 -2.84
CA VAL A 384 -0.08 14.13 -2.08
C VAL A 384 0.41 12.68 -1.96
N MET A 385 1.69 12.46 -2.22
CA MET A 385 2.38 11.18 -2.29
C MET A 385 1.90 10.23 -3.42
N GLN A 386 0.95 10.60 -4.25
CA GLN A 386 0.60 9.81 -5.43
C GLN A 386 1.70 9.89 -6.50
N PRO A 387 1.83 8.88 -7.39
CA PRO A 387 2.87 8.89 -8.41
C PRO A 387 2.63 10.00 -9.44
N VAL A 388 3.62 10.82 -9.68
CA VAL A 388 3.69 11.86 -10.72
C VAL A 388 4.91 11.64 -11.59
N MET A 389 4.83 11.94 -12.86
CA MET A 389 5.98 11.89 -13.76
C MET A 389 6.77 13.20 -13.63
N ARG A 390 8.03 13.09 -13.25
CA ARG A 390 8.98 14.22 -13.17
C ARG A 390 10.14 13.99 -14.12
N TYR A 391 10.28 14.86 -15.07
CA TYR A 391 11.24 14.73 -16.17
C TYR A 391 12.65 15.28 -15.85
N ASP A 392 12.85 15.79 -14.64
CA ASP A 392 14.18 16.12 -14.11
C ASP A 392 15.02 14.88 -13.76
N LYS A 393 14.37 13.76 -13.46
CA LYS A 393 15.02 12.49 -13.04
C LYS A 393 15.17 11.48 -14.18
N GLY A 394 14.33 11.56 -15.18
CA GLY A 394 14.29 10.63 -16.31
C GLY A 394 13.06 10.86 -17.17
N TYR A 395 12.78 9.93 -18.07
CA TYR A 395 11.61 9.98 -18.93
C TYR A 395 10.96 8.60 -19.05
N CYS A 396 9.70 8.56 -19.49
CA CYS A 396 8.98 7.29 -19.62
C CYS A 396 9.49 6.49 -20.81
N LEU A 397 10.06 5.32 -20.55
CA LEU A 397 10.55 4.44 -21.60
C LEU A 397 9.40 3.97 -22.50
N TYR A 398 9.60 4.03 -23.82
CA TYR A 398 8.56 3.76 -24.83
C TYR A 398 7.98 2.36 -24.71
N ASP A 399 8.81 1.37 -24.36
CA ASP A 399 8.46 -0.06 -24.32
C ASP A 399 8.27 -0.60 -22.89
N CYS A 400 8.01 0.24 -21.91
CA CYS A 400 7.84 -0.17 -20.53
C CYS A 400 6.38 -0.06 -20.04
N THR A 401 5.83 -1.12 -19.45
CA THR A 401 4.44 -1.22 -18.92
C THR A 401 4.39 -1.52 -17.42
N LEU A 402 5.53 -1.62 -16.75
CA LEU A 402 5.69 -2.13 -15.38
C LEU A 402 4.81 -1.45 -14.33
N CYS A 403 4.60 -0.13 -14.43
CA CYS A 403 3.80 0.60 -13.43
C CYS A 403 2.35 0.13 -13.36
N GLY A 404 1.74 -0.23 -14.50
CA GLY A 404 0.39 -0.81 -14.56
C GLY A 404 0.35 -2.26 -14.10
N GLU A 405 1.36 -3.05 -14.44
CA GLU A 405 1.44 -4.46 -14.08
C GLU A 405 1.50 -4.67 -12.56
N VAL A 406 2.23 -3.81 -11.85
CA VAL A 406 2.44 -3.95 -10.40
C VAL A 406 1.39 -3.23 -9.56
N CYS A 407 0.55 -2.36 -10.13
CA CYS A 407 -0.43 -1.59 -9.37
C CYS A 407 -1.46 -2.50 -8.70
N PRO A 408 -1.55 -2.55 -7.36
CA PRO A 408 -2.45 -3.47 -6.68
C PRO A 408 -3.90 -2.97 -6.62
N THR A 409 -4.12 -1.66 -6.70
CA THR A 409 -5.44 -1.03 -6.57
C THR A 409 -6.15 -0.81 -7.91
N GLY A 410 -5.46 -1.02 -9.04
CA GLY A 410 -5.98 -0.67 -10.36
C GLY A 410 -6.10 0.84 -10.61
N ALA A 411 -5.41 1.67 -9.82
CA ALA A 411 -5.29 3.11 -10.09
C ALA A 411 -4.50 3.38 -11.39
N ILE A 412 -3.58 2.47 -11.71
CA ILE A 412 -2.84 2.40 -12.97
C ILE A 412 -3.17 1.03 -13.55
N LEU A 413 -3.89 1.01 -14.67
CA LEU A 413 -4.26 -0.23 -15.34
C LEU A 413 -3.09 -0.79 -16.16
N PRO A 414 -2.94 -2.10 -16.25
CA PRO A 414 -2.01 -2.70 -17.18
C PRO A 414 -2.43 -2.40 -18.62
N LEU A 415 -1.51 -1.89 -19.42
CA LEU A 415 -1.70 -1.63 -20.84
C LEU A 415 -0.90 -2.65 -21.64
N ALA A 416 -1.45 -3.11 -22.76
CA ALA A 416 -0.66 -3.77 -23.77
C ALA A 416 0.37 -2.76 -24.35
N LEU A 417 1.52 -3.24 -24.79
CA LEU A 417 2.60 -2.39 -25.27
C LEU A 417 2.14 -1.45 -26.39
N GLU A 418 1.35 -1.96 -27.34
CA GLU A 418 0.79 -1.18 -28.45
C GLU A 418 -0.16 -0.08 -27.95
N GLN A 419 -1.04 -0.41 -27.00
CA GLN A 419 -1.94 0.56 -26.38
C GLN A 419 -1.16 1.67 -25.67
N LYS A 420 -0.10 1.31 -24.95
CA LYS A 420 0.75 2.27 -24.24
C LYS A 420 1.45 3.22 -25.20
N ARG A 421 1.94 2.73 -26.35
CA ARG A 421 2.59 3.52 -27.39
C ARG A 421 1.64 4.54 -28.05
N MET A 422 0.33 4.26 -28.05
CA MET A 422 -0.70 5.15 -28.59
C MET A 422 -1.32 6.07 -27.54
N THR A 423 -1.16 5.76 -26.25
CA THR A 423 -1.78 6.53 -25.15
C THR A 423 -1.07 7.87 -24.96
N GLN A 424 -1.79 8.96 -25.16
CA GLN A 424 -1.30 10.31 -24.94
C GLN A 424 -1.51 10.72 -23.47
N LEU A 425 -0.43 10.85 -22.71
CA LEU A 425 -0.42 11.30 -21.31
C LEU A 425 -0.47 12.82 -21.19
N GLY A 426 0.03 13.49 -22.22
CA GLY A 426 0.17 14.93 -22.34
C GLY A 426 0.75 15.30 -23.69
N HIS A 427 1.18 16.54 -23.84
CA HIS A 427 1.87 17.01 -25.03
C HIS A 427 3.01 17.93 -24.67
N ALA A 428 4.06 17.94 -25.46
CA ALA A 428 5.17 18.85 -25.33
C ALA A 428 4.76 20.27 -25.82
N VAL A 429 5.32 21.29 -25.17
CA VAL A 429 5.17 22.68 -25.49
C VAL A 429 6.56 23.28 -25.64
N PHE A 430 6.83 23.96 -26.76
CA PHE A 430 8.11 24.59 -27.05
C PHE A 430 8.12 26.06 -26.68
N HIS A 431 9.17 26.50 -25.99
CA HIS A 431 9.45 27.89 -25.62
C HIS A 431 10.71 28.37 -26.36
N ARG A 432 10.53 29.11 -27.42
CA ARG A 432 11.62 29.52 -28.33
C ARG A 432 12.68 30.35 -27.62
N GLU A 433 12.25 31.24 -26.73
CA GLU A 433 13.12 32.14 -25.95
C GLU A 433 14.11 31.41 -25.03
N CYS A 434 13.77 30.20 -24.61
CA CYS A 434 14.62 29.38 -23.76
C CYS A 434 15.55 28.44 -24.56
N CYS A 435 15.31 28.29 -25.88
CA CYS A 435 16.04 27.35 -26.71
C CYS A 435 17.48 27.82 -26.95
N VAL A 436 18.46 26.94 -26.76
CA VAL A 436 19.89 27.20 -26.99
C VAL A 436 20.16 27.64 -28.44
N VAL A 437 19.36 27.15 -29.39
CA VAL A 437 19.44 27.58 -30.80
C VAL A 437 19.09 29.04 -30.95
N ALA A 438 18.05 29.52 -30.28
CA ALA A 438 17.62 30.91 -30.33
C ALA A 438 18.52 31.82 -29.49
N ARG A 439 18.82 31.39 -28.26
CA ARG A 439 19.54 32.17 -27.26
C ARG A 439 21.05 32.24 -27.55
N ASP A 440 21.68 31.09 -27.79
CA ASP A 440 23.13 30.94 -27.82
C ASP A 440 23.65 30.73 -29.26
N GLY A 441 22.76 30.55 -30.23
CA GLY A 441 23.13 30.36 -31.64
C GLY A 441 23.75 28.98 -31.94
N VAL A 442 23.64 28.04 -31.04
CA VAL A 442 24.23 26.69 -31.12
C VAL A 442 23.28 25.75 -31.87
N GLU A 443 23.80 24.97 -32.82
CA GLU A 443 23.01 23.92 -33.46
C GLU A 443 22.62 22.83 -32.41
N CYS A 444 21.34 22.48 -32.38
CA CYS A 444 20.81 21.46 -31.45
C CYS A 444 19.62 20.75 -32.09
N GLY A 445 19.59 19.42 -31.97
CA GLY A 445 18.54 18.52 -32.45
C GLY A 445 18.01 17.53 -31.40
N ASN A 446 18.55 17.55 -30.18
CA ASN A 446 18.32 16.54 -29.13
C ASN A 446 16.85 16.17 -28.93
N CYS A 447 15.94 17.15 -28.95
CA CYS A 447 14.51 16.88 -28.71
C CYS A 447 13.85 16.08 -29.85
N ALA A 448 14.30 16.28 -31.10
CA ALA A 448 13.79 15.52 -32.24
C ALA A 448 14.45 14.15 -32.36
N GLU A 449 15.76 14.07 -32.19
CA GLU A 449 16.54 12.80 -32.29
C GLU A 449 16.11 11.77 -31.27
N HIS A 450 15.72 12.20 -30.07
CA HIS A 450 15.31 11.30 -28.98
C HIS A 450 13.79 11.16 -28.82
N CYS A 451 13.00 11.62 -29.79
CA CYS A 451 11.54 11.46 -29.75
C CYS A 451 11.13 10.06 -30.21
N PRO A 452 10.73 9.13 -29.33
CA PRO A 452 10.44 7.75 -29.71
C PRO A 452 9.14 7.60 -30.51
N ALA A 453 8.28 8.63 -30.50
CA ALA A 453 7.02 8.67 -31.23
C ALA A 453 7.12 9.48 -32.53
N ASP A 454 8.32 9.94 -32.90
CA ASP A 454 8.59 10.79 -34.08
C ASP A 454 7.68 12.04 -34.16
N ALA A 455 7.27 12.56 -33.01
CA ALA A 455 6.35 13.68 -32.87
C ALA A 455 7.03 15.06 -32.98
N ILE A 456 8.36 15.11 -33.09
CA ILE A 456 9.13 16.34 -33.14
C ILE A 456 9.99 16.36 -34.44
N LYS A 457 9.75 17.34 -35.31
CA LYS A 457 10.51 17.53 -36.54
C LYS A 457 11.22 18.88 -36.48
N LEU A 458 12.43 18.96 -37.01
CA LEU A 458 13.15 20.21 -37.10
C LEU A 458 12.71 20.97 -38.35
N GLN A 459 12.28 22.23 -38.18
CA GLN A 459 11.92 23.12 -39.25
C GLN A 459 12.79 24.37 -39.23
N ARG A 460 13.11 24.89 -40.42
CA ARG A 460 13.89 26.12 -40.58
C ARG A 460 13.02 27.33 -40.23
N GLY A 461 13.47 28.11 -39.25
CA GLY A 461 12.85 29.37 -38.88
C GLY A 461 13.21 30.53 -39.87
N VAL A 462 12.58 31.67 -39.64
CA VAL A 462 12.80 32.89 -40.45
C VAL A 462 14.26 33.37 -40.34
N ASP A 463 14.94 33.10 -39.26
CA ASP A 463 16.35 33.37 -38.97
C ASP A 463 17.33 32.36 -39.59
N GLY A 464 16.83 31.41 -40.38
CA GLY A 464 17.62 30.38 -41.04
C GLY A 464 18.03 29.22 -40.15
N ARG A 465 17.73 29.26 -38.83
CA ARG A 465 18.06 28.25 -37.85
C ARG A 465 16.98 27.18 -37.78
N MET A 466 17.37 25.98 -37.28
CA MET A 466 16.43 24.84 -37.15
C MET A 466 15.77 24.81 -35.77
N TYR A 467 14.45 24.78 -35.73
CA TYR A 467 13.65 24.73 -34.49
C TYR A 467 12.72 23.52 -34.46
N PRO A 468 12.43 22.98 -33.27
CA PRO A 468 11.51 21.87 -33.16
C PRO A 468 10.06 22.31 -33.42
N GLN A 469 9.41 21.59 -34.32
CA GLN A 469 7.95 21.64 -34.51
C GLN A 469 7.34 20.39 -33.96
N ILE A 470 6.35 20.54 -33.07
CA ILE A 470 5.75 19.46 -32.33
C ILE A 470 4.40 19.09 -32.91
N GLU A 471 4.26 17.85 -33.37
CA GLU A 471 2.99 17.32 -33.83
C GLU A 471 2.26 16.71 -32.60
N LYS A 472 1.27 17.45 -32.09
CA LYS A 472 0.54 17.07 -30.87
C LYS A 472 -0.24 15.76 -30.99
N ALA A 473 -0.63 15.42 -32.22
CA ALA A 473 -1.37 14.17 -32.48
C ALA A 473 -0.51 12.91 -32.26
N LEU A 474 0.79 13.00 -32.53
CA LEU A 474 1.74 11.91 -32.35
C LEU A 474 2.39 11.91 -30.96
N CYS A 475 2.38 13.06 -30.27
CA CYS A 475 3.07 13.22 -28.99
C CYS A 475 2.38 12.43 -27.87
N ILE A 476 3.06 11.44 -27.31
CA ILE A 476 2.57 10.62 -26.18
C ILE A 476 2.85 11.22 -24.80
N GLY A 477 3.63 12.31 -24.70
CA GLY A 477 3.97 12.96 -23.44
C GLY A 477 4.97 12.19 -22.58
N CYS A 478 5.89 11.43 -23.18
CA CYS A 478 6.88 10.61 -22.45
C CYS A 478 7.95 11.42 -21.71
N GLY A 479 8.21 12.68 -22.14
CA GLY A 479 9.14 13.58 -21.51
C GLY A 479 10.62 13.42 -21.90
N ALA A 480 10.96 12.61 -22.90
CA ALA A 480 12.34 12.47 -23.37
C ALA A 480 12.91 13.82 -23.85
N CYS A 481 12.12 14.59 -24.61
CA CYS A 481 12.50 15.91 -25.11
C CYS A 481 12.72 16.94 -23.99
N GLU A 482 11.97 16.87 -22.88
CA GLU A 482 12.15 17.75 -21.72
C GLU A 482 13.37 17.31 -20.90
N ASN A 483 13.51 16.02 -20.61
CA ASN A 483 14.62 15.50 -19.82
C ASN A 483 15.97 15.79 -20.49
N LEU A 484 16.09 15.53 -21.80
CA LEU A 484 17.33 15.66 -22.56
C LEU A 484 17.61 17.07 -23.06
N CYS A 485 16.70 18.03 -22.86
CA CYS A 485 16.93 19.42 -23.24
C CYS A 485 18.09 20.04 -22.42
N PRO A 486 19.13 20.57 -23.06
CA PRO A 486 20.27 21.18 -22.36
C PRO A 486 19.98 22.58 -21.81
N ALA A 487 18.90 23.22 -22.25
CA ALA A 487 18.56 24.58 -21.83
C ALA A 487 18.19 24.70 -20.37
N THR A 488 18.54 25.81 -19.74
CA THR A 488 18.11 26.20 -18.38
C THR A 488 17.62 27.66 -18.43
N PRO A 489 16.31 27.90 -18.21
CA PRO A 489 15.23 26.92 -18.03
C PRO A 489 15.00 26.07 -19.28
N LYS A 490 14.29 24.93 -19.11
CA LYS A 490 14.01 23.99 -20.22
C LYS A 490 13.22 24.68 -21.33
N ALA A 491 13.65 24.45 -22.58
CA ALA A 491 12.97 24.98 -23.75
C ALA A 491 11.75 24.15 -24.19
N ILE A 492 11.63 22.93 -23.70
CA ILE A 492 10.47 22.07 -23.93
C ILE A 492 9.97 21.56 -22.57
N GLU A 493 8.67 21.71 -22.36
CA GLU A 493 7.96 21.23 -21.17
C GLU A 493 6.78 20.36 -21.60
N VAL A 494 6.53 19.26 -20.87
CA VAL A 494 5.37 18.40 -21.12
C VAL A 494 4.21 18.80 -20.22
N LYS A 495 3.07 19.11 -20.81
CA LYS A 495 1.82 19.44 -20.11
C LYS A 495 0.88 18.24 -20.12
N GLY A 496 0.53 17.75 -18.94
CA GLY A 496 -0.34 16.58 -18.77
C GLY A 496 -1.79 16.82 -19.19
N TYR A 497 -2.46 15.76 -19.62
CA TYR A 497 -3.91 15.76 -19.81
C TYR A 497 -4.63 15.36 -18.54
N LYS A 498 -5.83 15.92 -18.30
CA LYS A 498 -6.70 15.47 -17.19
C LYS A 498 -7.24 14.06 -17.42
N VAL A 499 -7.50 13.74 -18.68
CA VAL A 499 -7.93 12.43 -19.18
C VAL A 499 -6.97 12.06 -20.30
N HIS A 500 -6.39 10.86 -20.21
CA HIS A 500 -5.51 10.34 -21.26
C HIS A 500 -6.31 10.10 -22.55
N LYS A 501 -5.66 10.28 -23.69
CA LYS A 501 -6.27 10.13 -25.01
C LYS A 501 -5.75 8.90 -25.71
#